data_f5780d1a2ae27ba40cdc9fceb30d5341
#
_entry.id   f5780d1a2ae27ba40cdc9fceb30d5341
#
_cell.length_a   1.000
_cell.length_b   1.000
_cell.length_c   1.000
_cell.angle_alpha   90.00
_cell.angle_beta   90.00
_cell.angle_gamma   90.00
#
_symmetry.space_group_name_H-M   'P 1'
#
loop_
_entity.id
_entity.type
_entity.pdbx_description
1 polymer ?
#
loop_
_entity_poly.entity_id
_entity_poly.type
_entity_poly.pdbx_seq_one_letter_code
_entity_poly.pdbx_strand_id
1 'polypeptide(L)'
;IANHTKSNFITLNAVLTGVQNIRDAIKAAEEHRNLYGHKTILFVDEVHRWNKSQQDALLPWVENGTFILIGATTENPFFEVNKALVSRSRVFQLKPLTNDDLRKAAQNAIQDKERGYGRWNVQFEEGALEHLIETANGDARSLLNALELAVETTPEQWNPDARICQPPENSTIYISMETAEQSIQKKVVLYDKDGDYHY
;
A
#
# COMPACT_ATOMS: atom_id res chain seq x y z
N ILE A 1 -7.47 6.31 10.83
CA ILE A 1 -8.87 6.78 10.99
C ILE A 1 -9.58 5.86 11.97
N ALA A 2 -9.65 4.55 11.73
CA ALA A 2 -10.39 3.60 12.59
C ALA A 2 -9.98 3.67 14.07
N ASN A 3 -8.68 3.70 14.36
CA ASN A 3 -8.16 3.80 15.73
C ASN A 3 -8.59 5.11 16.43
N HIS A 4 -8.72 6.21 15.68
CA HIS A 4 -9.16 7.49 16.25
C HIS A 4 -10.68 7.58 16.45
N THR A 5 -11.46 6.85 15.64
CA THR A 5 -12.92 6.90 15.68
C THR A 5 -13.55 5.77 16.48
N LYS A 6 -12.76 4.82 17.01
CA LYS A 6 -13.21 3.57 17.65
C LYS A 6 -14.22 2.79 16.79
N SER A 7 -14.09 2.92 15.47
CA SER A 7 -14.96 2.24 14.51
C SER A 7 -14.40 0.88 14.14
N ASN A 8 -15.27 -0.07 13.88
CA ASN A 8 -14.87 -1.32 13.25
C ASN A 8 -14.31 -1.01 11.84
N PHE A 9 -13.31 -1.78 11.38
CA PHE A 9 -12.66 -1.55 10.10
C PHE A 9 -12.61 -2.83 9.27
N ILE A 10 -13.25 -2.78 8.10
CA ILE A 10 -13.26 -3.89 7.14
C ILE A 10 -12.57 -3.41 5.87
N THR A 11 -11.63 -4.22 5.37
CA THR A 11 -10.94 -3.95 4.10
C THR A 11 -11.36 -4.98 3.07
N LEU A 12 -11.75 -4.52 1.90
CA LEU A 12 -11.97 -5.34 0.71
C LEU A 12 -11.09 -4.85 -0.43
N ASN A 13 -10.55 -5.79 -1.20
CA ASN A 13 -9.89 -5.48 -2.46
C ASN A 13 -10.83 -5.89 -3.61
N ALA A 14 -11.23 -4.93 -4.44
CA ALA A 14 -12.24 -5.17 -5.46
C ALA A 14 -11.80 -6.17 -6.54
N VAL A 15 -10.50 -6.37 -6.73
CA VAL A 15 -9.95 -7.37 -7.65
C VAL A 15 -10.16 -8.80 -7.14
N LEU A 16 -10.06 -9.00 -5.82
CA LEU A 16 -10.08 -10.32 -5.19
C LEU A 16 -11.44 -10.70 -4.61
N THR A 17 -12.36 -9.75 -4.49
CA THR A 17 -13.62 -9.94 -3.75
C THR A 17 -14.83 -10.03 -4.67
N GLY A 18 -15.61 -11.11 -4.48
CA GLY A 18 -16.90 -11.31 -5.14
C GLY A 18 -18.07 -10.76 -4.33
N VAL A 19 -19.29 -10.95 -4.86
CA VAL A 19 -20.55 -10.51 -4.21
C VAL A 19 -20.73 -11.12 -2.82
N GLN A 20 -20.25 -12.35 -2.61
CA GLN A 20 -20.37 -13.00 -1.30
C GLN A 20 -19.59 -12.26 -0.22
N ASN A 21 -18.35 -11.81 -0.51
CA ASN A 21 -17.54 -11.05 0.45
C ASN A 21 -18.21 -9.71 0.83
N ILE A 22 -18.92 -9.09 -0.11
CA ILE A 22 -19.68 -7.86 0.17
C ILE A 22 -20.82 -8.16 1.15
N ARG A 23 -21.54 -9.27 0.94
CA ARG A 23 -22.62 -9.71 1.85
C ARG A 23 -22.12 -10.05 3.24
N ASP A 24 -20.98 -10.73 3.33
CA ASP A 24 -20.35 -11.08 4.60
C ASP A 24 -19.90 -9.82 5.35
N ALA A 25 -19.34 -8.85 4.65
CA ALA A 25 -18.98 -7.55 5.24
C ALA A 25 -20.20 -6.78 5.76
N ILE A 26 -21.31 -6.81 5.00
CA ILE A 26 -22.59 -6.21 5.43
C ILE A 26 -23.07 -6.84 6.71
N LYS A 27 -23.13 -8.18 6.75
CA LYS A 27 -23.59 -8.93 7.92
C LYS A 27 -22.72 -8.64 9.15
N ALA A 28 -21.41 -8.68 9.00
CA ALA A 28 -20.48 -8.35 10.07
C ALA A 28 -20.66 -6.92 10.61
N ALA A 29 -20.91 -5.95 9.72
CA ALA A 29 -21.14 -4.56 10.12
C ALA A 29 -22.47 -4.37 10.87
N GLU A 30 -23.54 -5.06 10.45
CA GLU A 30 -24.83 -5.04 11.14
C GLU A 30 -24.73 -5.68 12.53
N GLU A 31 -24.10 -6.84 12.64
CA GLU A 31 -23.83 -7.52 13.90
C GLU A 31 -23.05 -6.61 14.86
N HIS A 32 -21.98 -5.99 14.36
CA HIS A 32 -21.15 -5.09 15.15
C HIS A 32 -21.91 -3.84 15.60
N ARG A 33 -22.76 -3.27 14.74
CA ARG A 33 -23.61 -2.14 15.07
C ARG A 33 -24.65 -2.50 16.13
N ASN A 34 -25.27 -3.67 16.02
CA ASN A 34 -26.29 -4.15 16.97
C ASN A 34 -25.71 -4.47 18.34
N LEU A 35 -24.48 -5.03 18.40
CA LEU A 35 -23.83 -5.42 19.66
C LEU A 35 -23.17 -4.25 20.37
N TYR A 36 -22.53 -3.34 19.62
CA TYR A 36 -21.66 -2.31 20.20
C TYR A 36 -22.11 -0.88 19.91
N GLY A 37 -23.10 -0.67 19.06
CA GLY A 37 -23.54 0.66 18.64
C GLY A 37 -22.54 1.44 17.77
N HIS A 38 -21.42 0.81 17.36
CA HIS A 38 -20.37 1.47 16.62
C HIS A 38 -20.57 1.34 15.11
N LYS A 39 -20.16 2.37 14.37
CA LYS A 39 -20.16 2.34 12.90
C LYS A 39 -19.00 1.50 12.38
N THR A 40 -19.17 0.94 11.19
CA THR A 40 -18.11 0.23 10.47
C THR A 40 -17.58 1.10 9.34
N ILE A 41 -16.27 1.26 9.26
CA ILE A 41 -15.59 1.82 8.09
C ILE A 41 -15.31 0.67 7.14
N LEU A 42 -15.86 0.77 5.93
CA LEU A 42 -15.55 -0.16 4.84
C LEU A 42 -14.57 0.53 3.89
N PHE A 43 -13.34 0.03 3.87
CA PHE A 43 -12.34 0.45 2.91
C PHE A 43 -12.35 -0.51 1.71
N VAL A 44 -12.55 0.04 0.52
CA VAL A 44 -12.56 -0.71 -0.74
C VAL A 44 -11.42 -0.22 -1.61
N ASP A 45 -10.41 -1.07 -1.78
CA ASP A 45 -9.31 -0.80 -2.69
C ASP A 45 -9.69 -1.16 -4.13
N GLU A 46 -9.23 -0.36 -5.10
CA GLU A 46 -9.52 -0.52 -6.54
C GLU A 46 -11.03 -0.60 -6.84
N VAL A 47 -11.83 0.25 -6.19
CA VAL A 47 -13.31 0.19 -6.25
C VAL A 47 -13.88 0.23 -7.68
N HIS A 48 -13.15 0.80 -8.64
CA HIS A 48 -13.51 0.82 -10.06
C HIS A 48 -13.56 -0.59 -10.71
N ARG A 49 -12.90 -1.59 -10.09
CA ARG A 49 -12.94 -2.98 -10.57
C ARG A 49 -14.27 -3.68 -10.30
N TRP A 50 -15.07 -3.17 -9.37
CA TRP A 50 -16.41 -3.68 -9.17
C TRP A 50 -17.36 -3.24 -10.27
N ASN A 51 -18.19 -4.17 -10.73
CA ASN A 51 -19.27 -3.81 -11.64
C ASN A 51 -20.36 -2.98 -10.94
N LYS A 52 -21.26 -2.38 -11.73
CA LYS A 52 -22.32 -1.49 -11.20
C LYS A 52 -23.18 -2.19 -10.16
N SER A 53 -23.54 -3.47 -10.36
CA SER A 53 -24.38 -4.21 -9.41
C SER A 53 -23.69 -4.44 -8.06
N GLN A 54 -22.37 -4.64 -8.05
CA GLN A 54 -21.60 -4.77 -6.82
C GLN A 54 -21.51 -3.43 -6.08
N GLN A 55 -21.31 -2.35 -6.81
CA GLN A 55 -21.30 -1.00 -6.24
C GLN A 55 -22.71 -0.61 -5.72
N ASP A 56 -23.78 -0.94 -6.47
CA ASP A 56 -25.17 -0.69 -6.06
C ASP A 56 -25.55 -1.44 -4.78
N ALA A 57 -24.99 -2.64 -4.57
CA ALA A 57 -25.27 -3.43 -3.38
C ALA A 57 -24.85 -2.73 -2.07
N LEU A 58 -23.94 -1.76 -2.13
CA LEU A 58 -23.51 -0.98 -0.96
C LEU A 58 -24.41 0.22 -0.67
N LEU A 59 -25.17 0.73 -1.65
CA LEU A 59 -25.94 1.96 -1.51
C LEU A 59 -26.85 1.98 -0.28
N PRO A 60 -27.70 0.97 -0.02
CA PRO A 60 -28.61 0.98 1.13
C PRO A 60 -27.87 1.11 2.46
N TRP A 61 -26.69 0.50 2.55
CA TRP A 61 -25.88 0.43 3.79
C TRP A 61 -25.04 1.68 4.03
N VAL A 62 -24.68 2.38 2.97
CA VAL A 62 -24.09 3.72 3.04
C VAL A 62 -25.16 4.74 3.41
N GLU A 63 -26.36 4.65 2.81
CA GLU A 63 -27.47 5.55 3.07
C GLU A 63 -28.01 5.46 4.49
N ASN A 64 -28.15 4.25 5.02
CA ASN A 64 -28.62 4.04 6.40
C ASN A 64 -27.52 4.22 7.47
N GLY A 65 -26.29 4.52 7.04
CA GLY A 65 -25.15 4.78 7.94
C GLY A 65 -24.55 3.54 8.62
N THR A 66 -24.85 2.33 8.13
CA THR A 66 -24.18 1.09 8.60
C THR A 66 -22.71 1.13 8.23
N PHE A 67 -22.39 1.59 7.01
CA PHE A 67 -21.03 1.83 6.57
C PHE A 67 -20.68 3.31 6.46
N ILE A 68 -19.42 3.62 6.80
CA ILE A 68 -18.69 4.77 6.28
C ILE A 68 -17.80 4.23 5.17
N LEU A 69 -18.15 4.49 3.91
CA LEU A 69 -17.42 3.99 2.76
C LEU A 69 -16.19 4.85 2.48
N ILE A 70 -15.04 4.21 2.33
CA ILE A 70 -13.81 4.82 1.80
C ILE A 70 -13.40 3.99 0.58
N GLY A 71 -13.61 4.51 -0.61
CA GLY A 71 -13.16 3.89 -1.86
C GLY A 71 -11.84 4.48 -2.34
N ALA A 72 -10.88 3.62 -2.66
CA ALA A 72 -9.65 4.01 -3.34
C ALA A 72 -9.70 3.56 -4.82
N THR A 73 -9.20 4.40 -5.71
CA THR A 73 -9.14 4.11 -7.14
C THR A 73 -7.99 4.88 -7.80
N THR A 74 -7.36 4.26 -8.78
CA THR A 74 -6.41 4.92 -9.69
C THR A 74 -7.11 5.62 -10.86
N GLU A 75 -8.38 5.30 -11.09
CA GLU A 75 -9.17 5.85 -12.18
C GLU A 75 -9.99 7.07 -11.76
N ASN A 76 -10.55 7.79 -12.74
CA ASN A 76 -11.41 8.93 -12.45
C ASN A 76 -12.75 8.46 -11.86
N PRO A 77 -13.04 8.74 -10.57
CA PRO A 77 -14.23 8.22 -9.90
C PRO A 77 -15.56 8.71 -10.52
N PHE A 78 -15.56 9.84 -11.20
CA PHE A 78 -16.76 10.37 -11.85
C PHE A 78 -17.22 9.54 -13.05
N PHE A 79 -16.33 8.76 -13.66
CA PHE A 79 -16.65 7.88 -14.79
C PHE A 79 -16.83 6.42 -14.34
N GLU A 80 -15.97 5.95 -13.43
CA GLU A 80 -15.87 4.53 -13.10
C GLU A 80 -16.69 4.12 -11.87
N VAL A 81 -16.96 5.06 -10.97
CA VAL A 81 -17.76 4.76 -9.77
C VAL A 81 -19.22 5.18 -10.00
N ASN A 82 -20.15 4.40 -9.45
CA ASN A 82 -21.57 4.70 -9.51
C ASN A 82 -21.87 6.12 -9.05
N LYS A 83 -22.60 6.87 -9.87
CA LYS A 83 -22.96 8.26 -9.60
C LYS A 83 -23.66 8.46 -8.25
N ALA A 84 -24.47 7.48 -7.83
CA ALA A 84 -25.15 7.53 -6.54
C ALA A 84 -24.19 7.43 -5.35
N LEU A 85 -23.10 6.65 -5.45
CA LEU A 85 -22.04 6.62 -4.45
C LEU A 85 -21.21 7.90 -4.47
N VAL A 86 -20.82 8.35 -5.65
CA VAL A 86 -20.03 9.60 -5.80
C VAL A 86 -20.77 10.81 -5.25
N SER A 87 -22.08 10.93 -5.53
CA SER A 87 -22.90 12.06 -5.05
C SER A 87 -23.01 12.13 -3.52
N ARG A 88 -22.78 11.02 -2.83
CA ARG A 88 -22.81 10.90 -1.36
C ARG A 88 -21.42 10.88 -0.73
N SER A 89 -20.38 11.05 -1.54
CA SER A 89 -18.98 10.95 -1.13
C SER A 89 -18.26 12.27 -1.32
N ARG A 90 -17.15 12.45 -0.59
CA ARG A 90 -16.14 13.45 -0.90
C ARG A 90 -15.03 12.82 -1.71
N VAL A 91 -14.72 13.43 -2.84
CA VAL A 91 -13.57 13.03 -3.66
C VAL A 91 -12.33 13.78 -3.19
N PHE A 92 -11.29 13.03 -2.87
CA PHE A 92 -9.96 13.53 -2.54
C PHE A 92 -8.98 13.06 -3.60
N GLN A 93 -8.40 14.00 -4.33
CA GLN A 93 -7.35 13.67 -5.29
C GLN A 93 -6.00 13.73 -4.59
N LEU A 94 -5.32 12.59 -4.53
CA LEU A 94 -3.97 12.49 -4.02
C LEU A 94 -2.98 12.91 -5.11
N LYS A 95 -1.92 13.60 -4.71
CA LYS A 95 -0.82 13.98 -5.59
C LYS A 95 0.35 13.01 -5.40
N PRO A 96 1.20 12.84 -6.42
CA PRO A 96 2.48 12.16 -6.23
C PRO A 96 3.25 12.80 -5.05
N LEU A 97 4.01 11.99 -4.34
CA LEU A 97 4.84 12.48 -3.25
C LEU A 97 5.99 13.33 -3.79
N THR A 98 6.40 14.34 -3.01
CA THR A 98 7.59 15.12 -3.33
C THR A 98 8.86 14.32 -2.97
N ASN A 99 10.01 14.72 -3.53
CA ASN A 99 11.29 14.10 -3.16
C ASN A 99 11.57 14.21 -1.65
N ASP A 100 11.14 15.28 -1.00
CA ASP A 100 11.26 15.45 0.45
C ASP A 100 10.38 14.48 1.23
N ASP A 101 9.17 14.19 0.74
CA ASP A 101 8.28 13.19 1.36
C ASP A 101 8.85 11.79 1.18
N LEU A 102 9.39 11.48 -0.01
CA LEU A 102 10.08 10.22 -0.29
C LEU A 102 11.34 10.04 0.57
N ARG A 103 12.13 11.11 0.75
CA ARG A 103 13.31 11.10 1.63
C ARG A 103 12.92 10.79 3.07
N LYS A 104 11.85 11.41 3.59
CA LYS A 104 11.31 11.08 4.92
C LYS A 104 10.85 9.63 5.01
N ALA A 105 10.18 9.12 3.99
CA ALA A 105 9.74 7.72 3.96
C ALA A 105 10.92 6.75 4.00
N ALA A 106 11.98 6.99 3.21
CA ALA A 106 13.22 6.21 3.24
C ALA A 106 13.91 6.28 4.62
N GLN A 107 14.05 7.47 5.19
CA GLN A 107 14.65 7.66 6.52
C GLN A 107 13.87 6.92 7.60
N ASN A 108 12.53 6.98 7.58
CA ASN A 108 11.70 6.23 8.52
C ASN A 108 11.92 4.72 8.37
N ALA A 109 11.98 4.19 7.15
CA ALA A 109 12.23 2.77 6.91
C ALA A 109 13.63 2.33 7.39
N ILE A 110 14.65 3.19 7.23
CA ILE A 110 16.02 2.91 7.70
C ILE A 110 16.12 2.97 9.23
N GLN A 111 15.33 3.82 9.90
CA GLN A 111 15.42 4.05 11.35
C GLN A 111 14.46 3.17 12.17
N ASP A 112 13.39 2.64 11.58
CA ASP A 112 12.41 1.80 12.29
C ASP A 112 13.05 0.46 12.66
N LYS A 113 13.15 0.19 13.97
CA LYS A 113 13.76 -1.04 14.50
C LYS A 113 12.83 -2.25 14.46
N GLU A 114 11.53 -2.03 14.38
CA GLU A 114 10.52 -3.10 14.42
C GLU A 114 10.13 -3.58 13.02
N ARG A 115 9.94 -2.64 12.09
CA ARG A 115 9.40 -2.90 10.74
C ARG A 115 10.34 -2.51 9.62
N GLY A 116 11.52 -1.98 9.93
CA GLY A 116 12.51 -1.51 8.98
C GLY A 116 13.92 -1.99 9.33
N TYR A 117 14.89 -1.22 8.94
CA TYR A 117 16.30 -1.56 9.01
C TYR A 117 17.05 -0.93 10.19
N GLY A 118 16.37 -0.34 11.17
CA GLY A 118 16.98 0.38 12.30
C GLY A 118 17.78 -0.47 13.27
N ARG A 119 17.91 -1.79 13.04
CA ARG A 119 18.85 -2.68 13.76
C ARG A 119 20.26 -2.65 13.18
N TRP A 120 20.41 -2.11 11.98
CA TRP A 120 21.68 -1.98 11.25
C TRP A 120 22.01 -0.52 10.99
N ASN A 121 23.30 -0.25 10.77
CA ASN A 121 23.75 1.08 10.37
C ASN A 121 23.79 1.17 8.84
N VAL A 122 22.65 1.51 8.24
CA VAL A 122 22.54 1.65 6.78
C VAL A 122 23.15 2.99 6.35
N GLN A 123 24.16 2.94 5.51
CA GLN A 123 24.86 4.08 4.94
C GLN A 123 24.80 4.03 3.42
N PHE A 124 24.77 5.20 2.80
CA PHE A 124 24.73 5.34 1.35
C PHE A 124 25.98 6.04 0.86
N GLU A 125 26.47 5.62 -0.30
CA GLU A 125 27.39 6.42 -1.09
C GLU A 125 26.73 7.75 -1.46
N GLU A 126 27.53 8.79 -1.65
CA GLU A 126 27.04 10.12 -2.02
C GLU A 126 26.18 10.04 -3.31
N GLY A 127 24.95 10.53 -3.23
CA GLY A 127 23.99 10.51 -4.32
C GLY A 127 23.18 9.23 -4.48
N ALA A 128 23.54 8.09 -3.86
CA ALA A 128 22.84 6.82 -4.05
C ALA A 128 21.38 6.86 -3.54
N LEU A 129 21.13 7.45 -2.39
CA LEU A 129 19.77 7.63 -1.89
C LEU A 129 18.94 8.58 -2.75
N GLU A 130 19.54 9.67 -3.19
CA GLU A 130 18.93 10.65 -4.09
C GLU A 130 18.53 10.01 -5.42
N HIS A 131 19.38 9.14 -5.95
CA HIS A 131 19.09 8.40 -7.17
C HIS A 131 17.86 7.47 -7.02
N LEU A 132 17.73 6.76 -5.89
CA LEU A 132 16.55 5.95 -5.59
C LEU A 132 15.28 6.81 -5.51
N ILE A 133 15.36 7.98 -4.86
CA ILE A 133 14.25 8.92 -4.68
C ILE A 133 13.79 9.49 -6.04
N GLU A 134 14.72 9.97 -6.85
CA GLU A 134 14.41 10.55 -8.16
C GLU A 134 13.77 9.52 -9.11
N THR A 135 14.32 8.30 -9.12
CA THR A 135 13.80 7.22 -9.96
C THR A 135 12.43 6.72 -9.51
N ALA A 136 12.11 6.82 -8.22
CA ALA A 136 10.79 6.46 -7.69
C ALA A 136 9.68 7.40 -8.16
N ASN A 137 10.01 8.59 -8.65
CA ASN A 137 9.09 9.53 -9.30
C ASN A 137 7.76 9.74 -8.55
N GLY A 138 7.83 10.00 -7.25
CA GLY A 138 6.66 10.28 -6.39
C GLY A 138 5.94 9.03 -5.86
N ASP A 139 6.42 7.82 -6.15
CA ASP A 139 5.84 6.55 -5.66
C ASP A 139 6.66 5.96 -4.51
N ALA A 140 6.09 6.02 -3.30
CA ALA A 140 6.72 5.46 -2.10
C ALA A 140 6.91 3.93 -2.16
N ARG A 141 6.00 3.19 -2.79
CA ARG A 141 6.13 1.74 -2.93
C ARG A 141 7.35 1.40 -3.80
N SER A 142 7.52 2.13 -4.88
CA SER A 142 8.69 1.99 -5.77
C SER A 142 9.99 2.27 -5.03
N LEU A 143 10.03 3.36 -4.25
CA LEU A 143 11.20 3.70 -3.44
C LEU A 143 11.50 2.62 -2.39
N LEU A 144 10.50 2.22 -1.61
CA LEU A 144 10.70 1.27 -0.51
C LEU A 144 11.11 -0.12 -1.01
N ASN A 145 10.55 -0.59 -2.12
CA ASN A 145 10.96 -1.85 -2.73
C ASN A 145 12.40 -1.80 -3.25
N ALA A 146 12.81 -0.68 -3.87
CA ALA A 146 14.19 -0.51 -4.33
C ALA A 146 15.16 -0.42 -3.14
N LEU A 147 14.76 0.28 -2.07
CA LEU A 147 15.52 0.38 -0.83
C LEU A 147 15.68 -1.00 -0.16
N GLU A 148 14.60 -1.77 -0.04
CA GLU A 148 14.61 -3.14 0.48
C GLU A 148 15.60 -4.00 -0.30
N LEU A 149 15.49 -4.00 -1.63
CA LEU A 149 16.39 -4.77 -2.47
C LEU A 149 17.85 -4.32 -2.31
N ALA A 150 18.12 -3.01 -2.28
CA ALA A 150 19.47 -2.49 -2.10
C ALA A 150 20.08 -2.91 -0.74
N VAL A 151 19.30 -2.83 0.34
CA VAL A 151 19.76 -3.23 1.67
C VAL A 151 20.00 -4.74 1.76
N GLU A 152 19.10 -5.55 1.21
CA GLU A 152 19.16 -7.01 1.36
C GLU A 152 20.15 -7.68 0.40
N THR A 153 20.52 -7.04 -0.69
CA THR A 153 21.51 -7.58 -1.63
C THR A 153 22.95 -7.13 -1.36
N THR A 154 23.15 -6.12 -0.53
CA THR A 154 24.48 -5.58 -0.22
C THR A 154 25.35 -6.53 0.63
N PRO A 155 24.87 -7.14 1.72
CA PRO A 155 25.66 -8.10 2.48
C PRO A 155 25.69 -9.46 1.78
N GLU A 156 26.88 -10.02 1.55
CA GLU A 156 27.04 -11.39 1.02
C GLU A 156 26.32 -12.47 1.88
N GLN A 157 26.10 -12.16 3.15
CA GLN A 157 25.49 -13.08 4.14
C GLN A 157 23.97 -12.93 4.25
N TRP A 158 23.34 -11.97 3.56
CA TRP A 158 21.91 -11.82 3.60
C TRP A 158 21.23 -12.82 2.65
N ASN A 159 20.61 -13.83 3.23
CA ASN A 159 19.77 -14.75 2.47
C ASN A 159 18.33 -14.63 2.97
N PRO A 160 17.40 -14.02 2.19
CA PRO A 160 16.02 -13.86 2.61
C PRO A 160 15.28 -15.20 2.83
N ASP A 161 15.70 -16.27 2.15
CA ASP A 161 15.11 -17.62 2.31
C ASP A 161 15.66 -18.37 3.54
N ALA A 162 16.84 -18.00 4.03
CA ALA A 162 17.43 -18.58 5.22
C ALA A 162 17.22 -17.64 6.41
N ARG A 163 16.19 -17.91 7.23
CA ARG A 163 15.88 -17.19 8.48
C ARG A 163 17.07 -17.03 9.48
N ILE A 164 18.26 -17.45 9.10
CA ILE A 164 19.46 -17.57 9.96
C ILE A 164 20.64 -16.71 9.48
N CYS A 165 20.60 -16.09 8.29
CA CYS A 165 21.72 -15.34 7.73
C CYS A 165 21.43 -13.84 7.57
N GLN A 166 21.01 -13.21 8.65
CA GLN A 166 21.02 -11.74 8.72
C GLN A 166 22.40 -11.28 9.25
N PRO A 167 22.92 -10.13 8.78
CA PRO A 167 24.10 -9.54 9.36
C PRO A 167 23.93 -9.33 10.87
N PRO A 168 24.98 -9.39 11.68
CA PRO A 168 24.91 -9.07 13.11
C PRO A 168 24.26 -7.70 13.34
N GLU A 169 23.51 -7.55 14.44
CA GLU A 169 22.94 -6.25 14.81
C GLU A 169 24.05 -5.20 14.93
N ASN A 170 23.75 -3.96 14.55
CA ASN A 170 24.65 -2.82 14.48
C ASN A 170 25.79 -2.93 13.43
N SER A 171 25.82 -3.97 12.58
CA SER A 171 26.73 -3.97 11.45
C SER A 171 26.40 -2.86 10.46
N THR A 172 27.41 -2.36 9.76
CA THR A 172 27.23 -1.35 8.72
C THR A 172 26.90 -2.02 7.40
N ILE A 173 25.79 -1.57 6.78
CA ILE A 173 25.37 -1.93 5.42
C ILE A 173 25.62 -0.71 4.56
N TYR A 174 26.63 -0.77 3.70
CA TYR A 174 27.02 0.34 2.82
C TYR A 174 26.48 0.12 1.41
N ILE A 175 25.54 0.95 0.99
CA ILE A 175 24.89 0.88 -0.31
C ILE A 175 25.64 1.79 -1.28
N SER A 176 26.31 1.18 -2.27
CA SER A 176 26.99 1.91 -3.34
C SER A 176 26.00 2.43 -4.39
N MET A 177 26.45 3.36 -5.22
CA MET A 177 25.67 3.83 -6.38
C MET A 177 25.31 2.68 -7.31
N GLU A 178 26.25 1.77 -7.58
CA GLU A 178 26.02 0.58 -8.40
C GLU A 178 24.90 -0.30 -7.83
N THR A 179 24.90 -0.56 -6.52
CA THR A 179 23.85 -1.33 -5.86
C THR A 179 22.49 -0.64 -5.96
N ALA A 180 22.46 0.68 -5.81
CA ALA A 180 21.23 1.46 -5.96
C ALA A 180 20.67 1.37 -7.39
N GLU A 181 21.50 1.50 -8.41
CA GLU A 181 21.11 1.35 -9.83
C GLU A 181 20.60 -0.06 -10.13
N GLN A 182 21.30 -1.11 -9.66
CA GLN A 182 20.89 -2.51 -9.85
C GLN A 182 19.58 -2.83 -9.16
N SER A 183 19.29 -2.25 -8.00
CA SER A 183 18.04 -2.46 -7.27
C SER A 183 16.82 -1.89 -7.99
N ILE A 184 17.01 -0.87 -8.82
CA ILE A 184 15.97 -0.31 -9.69
C ILE A 184 15.79 -1.17 -10.94
N GLN A 185 16.87 -1.60 -11.59
CA GLN A 185 16.83 -2.36 -12.85
C GLN A 185 16.21 -3.74 -12.69
N LYS A 186 16.47 -4.45 -11.59
CA LYS A 186 15.86 -5.76 -11.31
C LYS A 186 14.33 -5.69 -11.25
N LYS A 187 13.76 -4.54 -10.87
CA LYS A 187 12.33 -4.32 -10.87
C LYS A 187 11.73 -4.28 -12.27
N VAL A 188 12.41 -3.68 -13.23
CA VAL A 188 11.95 -3.61 -14.64
C VAL A 188 11.82 -5.03 -15.23
N VAL A 189 12.79 -5.89 -14.97
CA VAL A 189 12.79 -7.29 -15.47
C VAL A 189 11.69 -8.16 -14.86
N LEU A 190 11.29 -7.91 -13.60
CA LEU A 190 10.18 -8.64 -12.97
C LEU A 190 8.82 -8.20 -13.52
N TYR A 191 8.64 -6.91 -13.84
CA TYR A 191 7.40 -6.41 -14.43
C TYR A 191 7.18 -6.89 -15.87
N ASP A 192 8.23 -7.03 -16.68
CA ASP A 192 8.13 -7.53 -18.04
C ASP A 192 7.75 -9.03 -18.10
N LYS A 193 8.03 -9.80 -17.05
CA LYS A 193 7.63 -11.23 -16.99
C LYS A 193 6.17 -11.44 -16.60
N ASP A 194 5.58 -10.54 -15.81
CA ASP A 194 4.17 -10.61 -15.41
C ASP A 194 3.22 -9.97 -16.46
N GLY A 195 3.75 -9.24 -17.43
CA GLY A 195 2.99 -8.61 -18.53
C GLY A 195 2.60 -9.56 -19.67
N ASP A 196 3.18 -10.76 -19.76
CA ASP A 196 3.04 -11.65 -20.92
C ASP A 196 1.98 -12.77 -20.76
N TYR A 197 1.09 -12.69 -19.78
CA TYR A 197 0.01 -13.69 -19.57
C TYR A 197 -1.40 -13.14 -19.81
N HIS A 198 -1.59 -12.32 -20.83
CA HIS A 198 -2.93 -11.98 -21.34
C HIS A 198 -2.98 -12.10 -22.87
N TYR A 199 -3.07 -13.34 -23.35
CA TYR A 199 -3.70 -13.68 -24.62
C TYR A 199 -4.67 -14.82 -24.40
#